data_da3679d0878972fcff356b50bec1ad6d
#
_entry.id   da3679d0878972fcff356b50bec1ad6d
#
_cell.length_a   1.000
_cell.length_b   1.000
_cell.length_c   1.000
_cell.angle_alpha   90.00
_cell.angle_beta   90.00
_cell.angle_gamma   90.00
#
_symmetry.space_group_name_H-M   'P 1'
#
loop_
_entity.id
_entity.type
_entity.pdbx_description
1 polymer ?
#
loop_
_entity_poly.entity_id
_entity_poly.type
_entity_poly.pdbx_seq_one_letter_code
_entity_poly.pdbx_strand_id
1 'polypeptide(L)' 'MNVKVVVHEATEGGFWAEVPSLPGCASQGETMEELIANIREAIAGWLEADSAPREMGEGDRILELAL' A
#
# COMPACT_ATOMS: atom_id res chain seq x y z
N MET A 1 13.79 -3.83 -4.49
CA MET A 1 12.35 -4.07 -4.63
C MET A 1 11.68 -2.81 -5.12
N ASN A 2 11.00 -2.87 -6.22
CA ASN A 2 10.37 -1.70 -6.81
C ASN A 2 8.86 -1.86 -6.92
N VAL A 3 8.15 -0.91 -6.33
CA VAL A 3 6.70 -0.90 -6.36
C VAL A 3 6.25 0.41 -7.00
N LYS A 4 5.34 0.32 -7.93
CA LYS A 4 4.77 1.53 -8.54
C LYS A 4 3.75 2.14 -7.60
N VAL A 5 3.89 3.43 -7.38
CA VAL A 5 2.98 4.19 -6.53
C VAL A 5 2.41 5.32 -7.38
N VAL A 6 1.10 5.41 -7.42
CA VAL A 6 0.42 6.47 -8.16
C VAL A 6 0.10 7.59 -7.19
N VAL A 7 0.68 8.76 -7.44
CA VAL A 7 0.51 9.93 -6.58
C VAL A 7 -0.51 10.88 -7.19
N HIS A 8 -1.44 11.32 -6.37
CA HIS A 8 -2.47 12.27 -6.75
C HIS A 8 -2.39 13.52 -5.87
N GLU A 9 -2.68 14.66 -6.45
CA GLU A 9 -2.81 15.88 -5.66
C GLU A 9 -4.20 15.92 -5.06
N ALA A 10 -4.27 16.16 -3.75
CA ALA A 10 -5.55 16.27 -3.07
C ALA A 10 -6.14 17.66 -3.31
N THR A 11 -7.45 17.74 -3.48
CA THR A 11 -8.15 19.00 -3.72
C THR A 11 -8.02 19.98 -2.56
N GLU A 12 -7.84 19.47 -1.36
CA GLU A 12 -7.71 20.28 -0.15
C GLU A 12 -6.27 20.62 0.19
N GLY A 13 -5.36 20.25 -0.66
CA GLY A 13 -3.93 20.42 -0.42
C GLY A 13 -3.30 19.09 -0.01
N GLY A 14 -2.00 18.98 -0.19
CA GLY A 14 -1.29 17.76 0.07
C GLY A 14 -1.43 16.74 -1.05
N PHE A 15 -1.07 15.51 -0.73
CA PHE A 15 -1.01 14.43 -1.71
C PHE A 15 -1.61 13.16 -1.13
N TRP A 16 -2.09 12.30 -1.98
CA TRP A 16 -2.41 10.94 -1.59
C TRP A 16 -1.89 9.99 -2.65
N ALA A 17 -1.71 8.76 -2.27
CA ALA A 17 -1.12 7.79 -3.17
C ALA A 17 -1.76 6.43 -2.99
N GLU A 18 -1.73 5.66 -4.05
CA GLU A 18 -2.22 4.29 -4.04
C GLU A 18 -1.20 3.39 -4.70
N VAL A 19 -1.23 2.13 -4.33
CA VAL A 19 -0.35 1.12 -4.89
C VAL A 19 -1.22 0.15 -5.68
N PRO A 20 -1.24 0.25 -7.01
CA PRO A 20 -2.14 -0.58 -7.82
C PRO A 20 -1.94 -2.08 -7.65
N SER A 21 -0.71 -2.51 -7.41
CA SER A 21 -0.41 -3.93 -7.22
C SER A 21 -0.82 -4.47 -5.85
N LEU A 22 -1.17 -3.59 -4.92
CA LEU A 22 -1.58 -3.96 -3.57
C LEU A 22 -2.96 -3.37 -3.30
N PRO A 23 -4.03 -4.08 -3.64
CA PRO A 23 -5.39 -3.55 -3.50
C PRO A 23 -5.70 -3.04 -2.10
N GLY A 24 -6.21 -1.81 -2.03
CA GLY A 24 -6.52 -1.18 -0.75
C GLY A 24 -5.34 -0.52 -0.06
N CYS A 25 -4.14 -0.64 -0.61
CA CYS A 25 -2.97 0.00 -0.02
C CYS A 25 -2.90 1.45 -0.51
N ALA A 26 -3.13 2.38 0.38
CA ALA A 26 -3.11 3.80 0.08
C ALA A 26 -2.68 4.58 1.30
N SER A 27 -2.19 5.79 1.08
CA SER A 27 -1.82 6.68 2.16
C SER A 27 -1.85 8.14 1.68
N GLN A 28 -1.57 9.05 2.57
CA GLN A 28 -1.60 10.47 2.27
C GLN A 28 -0.52 11.20 3.06
N GLY A 29 -0.24 12.43 2.65
CA GLY A 29 0.70 13.28 3.34
C GLY A 29 0.59 14.70 2.82
N GLU A 30 0.96 15.68 3.62
CA GLU A 30 0.90 17.07 3.20
C GLU A 30 2.06 17.45 2.31
N THR A 31 3.17 16.74 2.43
CA THR A 31 4.35 16.94 1.59
C THR A 31 4.69 15.61 0.93
N MET A 32 5.49 15.68 -0.12
CA MET A 32 5.93 14.47 -0.80
C MET A 32 6.75 13.57 0.13
N GLU A 33 7.60 14.16 0.97
CA GLU A 33 8.40 13.40 1.93
C GLU A 33 7.52 12.65 2.92
N GLU A 34 6.51 13.34 3.43
CA GLU A 34 5.56 12.74 4.35
C GLU A 34 4.77 11.62 3.68
N LEU A 35 4.32 11.88 2.46
CA LEU A 35 3.60 10.87 1.68
C LEU A 35 4.44 9.60 1.48
N ILE A 36 5.70 9.78 1.09
CA ILE A 36 6.59 8.65 0.86
C ILE A 36 6.79 7.84 2.13
N ALA A 37 7.01 8.50 3.26
CA ALA A 37 7.16 7.82 4.54
C ALA A 37 5.89 7.05 4.90
N ASN A 38 4.74 7.70 4.71
CA ASN A 38 3.46 7.07 5.04
C ASN A 38 3.11 5.92 4.12
N ILE A 39 3.39 6.04 2.82
CA ILE A 39 3.08 4.95 1.90
C ILE A 39 3.99 3.75 2.13
N ARG A 40 5.24 3.98 2.54
CA ARG A 40 6.13 2.87 2.91
C ARG A 40 5.60 2.10 4.10
N GLU A 41 5.09 2.81 5.10
CA GLU A 41 4.45 2.16 6.25
C GLU A 41 3.20 1.40 5.84
N ALA A 42 2.41 1.99 4.96
CA ALA A 42 1.20 1.34 4.47
C ALA A 42 1.52 0.04 3.72
N ILE A 43 2.56 0.07 2.91
CA ILE A 43 3.00 -1.11 2.17
C ILE A 43 3.48 -2.19 3.15
N ALA A 44 4.30 -1.79 4.12
CA ALA A 44 4.82 -2.73 5.11
C ALA A 44 3.68 -3.37 5.91
N GLY A 45 2.72 -2.55 6.33
CA GLY A 45 1.54 -3.05 7.04
C GLY A 45 0.68 -3.97 6.18
N TRP A 46 0.52 -3.63 4.92
CA TRP A 46 -0.25 -4.44 4.00
C TRP A 46 0.39 -5.81 3.79
N LEU A 47 1.70 -5.84 3.59
CA LEU A 47 2.43 -7.09 3.41
C LEU A 47 2.42 -7.94 4.67
N GLU A 48 2.55 -7.29 5.83
CA GLU A 48 2.51 -7.97 7.11
C GLU A 48 1.14 -8.60 7.37
N ALA A 49 0.08 -7.86 7.08
CA ALA A 49 -1.28 -8.35 7.22
C ALA A 49 -1.56 -9.51 6.26
N ASP A 50 -1.03 -9.42 5.04
CA ASP A 50 -1.21 -10.47 4.04
C ASP A 50 -0.48 -11.75 4.41
N SER A 51 0.62 -11.63 5.14
CA SER A 51 1.39 -12.79 5.59
C SER A 51 0.90 -13.36 6.92
N ALA A 52 0.01 -12.66 7.60
CA ALA A 52 -0.55 -13.14 8.85
C ALA A 52 -1.48 -14.33 8.61
N PRO A 53 -1.50 -15.31 9.54
CA PRO A 53 -2.43 -16.43 9.45
C PRO A 53 -3.86 -15.90 9.48
N ARG A 54 -4.66 -16.39 8.59
CA ARG A 54 -6.07 -16.02 8.58
C ARG A 54 -6.88 -17.11 7.89
N GLU A 55 -8.14 -17.09 8.16
CA GLU A 55 -9.05 -18.02 7.54
C GLU A 55 -9.09 -17.79 6.04
N MET A 56 -9.00 -18.87 5.31
CA MET A 56 -9.07 -18.82 3.86
C MET A 56 -10.41 -19.38 3.42
N GLY A 57 -11.05 -18.66 2.52
CA GLY A 57 -12.24 -19.16 1.89
C GLY A 57 -11.88 -20.18 0.81
N GLU A 58 -12.89 -20.87 0.33
CA GLU A 58 -12.72 -21.79 -0.77
C GLU A 58 -12.25 -21.04 -2.01
N GLY A 59 -11.17 -21.50 -2.59
CA GLY A 59 -10.58 -20.85 -3.75
C GLY A 59 -9.57 -19.77 -3.45
N ASP A 60 -9.43 -19.40 -2.19
CA ASP A 60 -8.43 -18.40 -1.80
C ASP A 60 -7.02 -18.98 -1.90
N ARG A 61 -6.09 -18.11 -2.14
CA ARG A 61 -4.68 -18.48 -2.26
C ARG A 61 -3.80 -17.49 -1.56
N ILE A 62 -2.69 -17.99 -1.05
CA ILE A 62 -1.63 -17.14 -0.54
C ILE A 62 -0.51 -17.18 -1.57
N LEU A 63 -0.15 -16.00 -2.06
CA LEU A 63 0.95 -15.85 -3.00
C LEU A 63 2.07 -15.10 -2.32
N GLU A 64 3.26 -15.64 -2.37
CA GLU A 64 4.43 -14.94 -1.88
C GLU A 64 5.08 -14.26 -3.07
N LEU A 65 5.16 -12.93 -3.00
CA LEU A 65 5.73 -12.13 -4.06
C LEU A 65 7.01 -11.47 -3.56
N ALA A 66 8.08 -11.67 -4.31
CA ALA A 66 9.31 -10.96 -4.02
C ALA A 66 9.17 -9.52 -4.52
N LEU A 67 9.14 -8.60 -3.62
CA LEU A 67 9.00 -7.18 -3.95
C LEU A 67 10.31 -6.41 -3.82
#